data_a867cc318ac3ceb420967a326b1980fc
#
_entry.id   a867cc318ac3ceb420967a326b1980fc
#
_cell.length_a   1.000
_cell.length_b   1.000
_cell.length_c   1.000
_cell.angle_alpha   90.00
_cell.angle_beta   90.00
_cell.angle_gamma   90.00
#
_symmetry.space_group_name_H-M   'P 1'
#
loop_
_entity.id
_entity.type
_entity.pdbx_description
1 polymer ?
#
loop_
_entity_poly.entity_id
_entity_poly.type
_entity_poly.pdbx_seq_one_letter_code
_entity_poly.pdbx_strand_id
1 'polypeptide(L)'
;MNFIRPALIAAAVSLSLPGALVHAEDLPAPIKALQAKGATIKGSFDAPAGLKGYAAEYQNQGMALYLTPDGKHVLAGNLFNEKGEDLSTAPLQKLVYGPMAEAMWSRMENSTWIADGAKTAPKVIYLFSDANCPYCNLFWEQARPWVKSGKVQLRHIMVGVIREDSAAKAASLLADANPEVALQTHEQAGKASTLKAMQNIPKDIQAKLDANMKLMEDMGLSATPSIFYKDEAGHLQQQQGAPGPEALAKMMGPK
;
A
#
# COMPACT_ATOMS: atom_id res chain seq x y z
N MET A 1 2.03 -67.77 -32.65
CA MET A 1 1.91 -66.45 -33.33
C MET A 1 2.10 -65.39 -32.24
N ASN A 2 3.36 -64.88 -32.13
CA ASN A 2 3.71 -63.89 -31.11
C ASN A 2 3.60 -62.49 -31.72
N PHE A 3 2.72 -61.66 -31.21
CA PHE A 3 2.63 -60.24 -31.58
C PHE A 3 3.46 -59.41 -30.60
N ILE A 4 4.57 -58.86 -31.08
CA ILE A 4 5.44 -57.92 -30.38
C ILE A 4 4.84 -56.51 -30.58
N ARG A 5 4.46 -55.86 -29.47
CA ARG A 5 4.08 -54.44 -29.45
C ARG A 5 5.31 -53.56 -29.24
N PRO A 6 5.53 -52.54 -30.07
CA PRO A 6 6.60 -51.56 -29.79
C PRO A 6 6.19 -50.56 -28.74
N ALA A 7 7.02 -50.38 -27.72
CA ALA A 7 6.90 -49.33 -26.72
C ALA A 7 7.40 -47.98 -27.30
N LEU A 8 6.49 -47.00 -27.35
CA LEU A 8 6.82 -45.61 -27.64
C LEU A 8 7.42 -44.95 -26.40
N ILE A 9 8.69 -44.66 -26.43
CA ILE A 9 9.39 -43.83 -25.43
C ILE A 9 9.14 -42.39 -25.82
N ALA A 10 8.30 -41.67 -25.06
CA ALA A 10 8.13 -40.23 -25.15
C ALA A 10 9.26 -39.57 -24.39
N ALA A 11 10.22 -38.96 -25.10
CA ALA A 11 11.25 -38.14 -24.53
C ALA A 11 10.62 -36.76 -24.15
N ALA A 12 10.46 -36.51 -22.85
CA ALA A 12 10.08 -35.20 -22.34
C ALA A 12 11.31 -34.28 -22.41
N VAL A 13 11.30 -33.35 -23.37
CA VAL A 13 12.27 -32.25 -23.44
C VAL A 13 11.82 -31.19 -22.43
N SER A 14 12.47 -31.18 -21.26
CA SER A 14 12.33 -30.10 -20.29
C SER A 14 13.09 -28.86 -20.82
N LEU A 15 12.33 -27.89 -21.35
CA LEU A 15 12.85 -26.53 -21.57
C LEU A 15 13.11 -25.87 -20.22
N SER A 16 14.33 -25.93 -19.73
CA SER A 16 14.81 -25.07 -18.67
C SER A 16 15.02 -23.66 -19.25
N LEU A 17 14.07 -22.74 -18.98
CA LEU A 17 14.28 -21.30 -19.14
C LEU A 17 15.45 -20.91 -18.23
N PRO A 18 16.50 -20.26 -18.75
CA PRO A 18 17.53 -19.67 -17.90
C PRO A 18 16.87 -18.50 -17.18
N GLY A 19 16.49 -18.69 -15.91
CA GLY A 19 16.23 -17.58 -15.00
C GLY A 19 17.50 -16.71 -15.00
N ALA A 20 17.40 -15.48 -15.50
CA ALA A 20 18.47 -14.50 -15.35
C ALA A 20 18.67 -14.29 -13.85
N LEU A 21 19.67 -14.96 -13.27
CA LEU A 21 20.25 -14.62 -11.99
C LEU A 21 20.75 -13.18 -12.16
N VAL A 22 20.01 -12.22 -11.62
CA VAL A 22 20.54 -10.87 -11.36
C VAL A 22 21.75 -11.11 -10.46
N HIS A 23 22.93 -11.06 -11.06
CA HIS A 23 24.18 -11.03 -10.31
C HIS A 23 24.05 -9.82 -9.38
N ALA A 24 24.12 -10.07 -8.08
CA ALA A 24 24.34 -9.01 -7.11
C ALA A 24 25.66 -8.35 -7.53
N GLU A 25 25.60 -7.24 -8.28
CA GLU A 25 26.78 -6.45 -8.59
C GLU A 25 27.49 -6.18 -7.27
N ASP A 26 28.78 -6.48 -7.22
CA ASP A 26 29.56 -6.25 -6.02
C ASP A 26 29.62 -4.73 -5.81
N LEU A 27 28.83 -4.24 -4.86
CA LEU A 27 28.66 -2.81 -4.62
C LEU A 27 30.03 -2.17 -4.31
N PRO A 28 30.33 -0.96 -4.86
CA PRO A 28 31.54 -0.24 -4.52
C PRO A 28 31.70 -0.02 -3.01
N ALA A 29 32.94 0.01 -2.55
CA ALA A 29 33.22 0.13 -1.10
C ALA A 29 32.51 1.31 -0.39
N PRO A 30 32.41 2.53 -1.00
CA PRO A 30 31.67 3.63 -0.37
C PRO A 30 30.16 3.36 -0.24
N ILE A 31 29.57 2.64 -1.20
CA ILE A 31 28.14 2.25 -1.16
C ILE A 31 27.92 1.17 -0.09
N LYS A 32 28.82 0.15 -0.02
CA LYS A 32 28.77 -0.85 1.06
C LYS A 32 28.89 -0.21 2.46
N ALA A 33 29.72 0.82 2.58
CA ALA A 33 29.86 1.54 3.86
C ALA A 33 28.57 2.23 4.30
N LEU A 34 27.76 2.76 3.36
CA LEU A 34 26.45 3.34 3.64
C LEU A 34 25.41 2.26 3.95
N GLN A 35 25.47 1.13 3.24
CA GLN A 35 24.63 -0.03 3.54
C GLN A 35 24.87 -0.55 4.97
N ALA A 36 26.13 -0.63 5.39
CA ALA A 36 26.47 -1.00 6.77
C ALA A 36 25.97 0.00 7.83
N LYS A 37 25.66 1.25 7.44
CA LYS A 37 25.04 2.28 8.28
C LYS A 37 23.51 2.29 8.22
N GLY A 38 22.89 1.29 7.58
CA GLY A 38 21.44 1.11 7.55
C GLY A 38 20.75 1.57 6.26
N ALA A 39 21.48 1.99 5.23
CA ALA A 39 20.87 2.26 3.93
C ALA A 39 20.59 0.95 3.19
N THR A 40 19.40 0.80 2.62
CA THR A 40 19.03 -0.33 1.75
C THR A 40 19.15 0.10 0.30
N ILE A 41 20.09 -0.47 -0.45
CA ILE A 41 20.28 -0.15 -1.87
C ILE A 41 19.19 -0.86 -2.68
N LYS A 42 18.42 -0.09 -3.45
CA LYS A 42 17.29 -0.57 -4.26
C LYS A 42 17.65 -0.78 -5.74
N GLY A 43 18.75 -0.20 -6.20
CA GLY A 43 19.23 -0.35 -7.55
C GLY A 43 20.18 0.76 -7.96
N SER A 44 20.74 0.67 -9.17
CA SER A 44 21.59 1.69 -9.77
C SER A 44 20.88 2.36 -10.95
N PHE A 45 21.32 3.56 -11.30
CA PHE A 45 20.85 4.33 -12.45
C PHE A 45 21.98 5.16 -13.06
N ASP A 46 21.80 5.57 -14.29
CA ASP A 46 22.78 6.40 -15.00
C ASP A 46 22.70 7.85 -14.50
N ALA A 47 23.87 8.47 -14.32
CA ALA A 47 23.99 9.85 -13.92
C ALA A 47 25.03 10.58 -14.79
N PRO A 48 24.88 11.91 -15.02
CA PRO A 48 25.80 12.68 -15.86
C PRO A 48 27.18 12.84 -15.21
N ALA A 49 28.09 13.46 -15.94
CA ALA A 49 29.44 13.83 -15.48
C ALA A 49 30.29 12.64 -14.98
N GLY A 50 30.06 11.43 -15.53
CA GLY A 50 30.80 10.22 -15.13
C GLY A 50 30.41 9.68 -13.75
N LEU A 51 29.37 10.22 -13.13
CA LEU A 51 28.82 9.68 -11.88
C LEU A 51 28.05 8.40 -12.13
N LYS A 52 28.03 7.47 -11.17
CA LYS A 52 27.10 6.34 -11.13
C LYS A 52 26.09 6.56 -10.01
N GLY A 53 24.81 6.61 -10.37
CA GLY A 53 23.71 6.79 -9.43
C GLY A 53 23.30 5.49 -8.77
N TYR A 54 22.93 5.57 -7.47
CA TYR A 54 22.29 4.48 -6.72
C TYR A 54 21.07 5.05 -6.00
N ALA A 55 19.96 4.36 -6.10
CA ALA A 55 18.78 4.64 -5.30
C ALA A 55 18.82 3.80 -4.03
N ALA A 56 18.67 4.45 -2.89
CA ALA A 56 18.67 3.82 -1.59
C ALA A 56 17.44 4.23 -0.79
N GLU A 57 17.05 3.39 0.16
CA GLU A 57 16.08 3.68 1.20
C GLU A 57 16.82 3.80 2.53
N TYR A 58 16.57 4.86 3.28
CA TYR A 58 17.08 5.07 4.63
C TYR A 58 15.98 5.71 5.48
N GLN A 59 15.64 5.09 6.63
CA GLN A 59 14.56 5.55 7.52
C GLN A 59 13.22 5.80 6.79
N ASN A 60 12.83 4.86 5.93
CA ASN A 60 11.61 4.91 5.10
C ASN A 60 11.57 6.08 4.08
N GLN A 61 12.71 6.66 3.76
CA GLN A 61 12.83 7.73 2.76
C GLN A 61 13.78 7.32 1.64
N GLY A 62 13.42 7.71 0.41
CA GLY A 62 14.29 7.54 -0.74
C GLY A 62 15.46 8.52 -0.71
N MET A 63 16.65 8.01 -0.99
CA MET A 63 17.88 8.78 -1.05
C MET A 63 18.66 8.44 -2.32
N ALA A 64 19.01 9.44 -3.11
CA ALA A 64 19.92 9.27 -4.23
C ALA A 64 21.37 9.38 -3.75
N LEU A 65 22.19 8.45 -4.24
CA LEU A 65 23.62 8.39 -3.96
C LEU A 65 24.37 8.45 -5.29
N TYR A 66 25.41 9.25 -5.36
CA TYR A 66 26.22 9.43 -6.57
C TYR A 66 27.67 9.08 -6.29
N LEU A 67 28.13 7.95 -6.85
CA LEU A 67 29.52 7.52 -6.79
C LEU A 67 30.34 8.38 -7.77
N THR A 68 31.46 8.92 -7.29
CA THR A 68 32.40 9.67 -8.11
C THR A 68 33.12 8.76 -9.13
N PRO A 69 33.64 9.32 -10.26
CA PRO A 69 34.31 8.53 -11.30
C PRO A 69 35.54 7.75 -10.80
N ASP A 70 36.20 8.23 -9.75
CA ASP A 70 37.32 7.52 -9.13
C ASP A 70 36.92 6.32 -8.27
N GLY A 71 35.59 6.13 -8.06
CA GLY A 71 35.02 5.05 -7.27
C GLY A 71 35.26 5.13 -5.77
N LYS A 72 35.81 6.25 -5.27
CA LYS A 72 36.25 6.39 -3.87
C LYS A 72 35.34 7.21 -2.99
N HIS A 73 34.46 8.04 -3.57
CA HIS A 73 33.59 8.96 -2.83
C HIS A 73 32.14 8.80 -3.24
N VAL A 74 31.22 9.15 -2.34
CA VAL A 74 29.78 9.18 -2.57
C VAL A 74 29.21 10.50 -2.10
N LEU A 75 28.41 11.13 -2.95
CA LEU A 75 27.56 12.26 -2.63
C LEU A 75 26.12 11.73 -2.37
N ALA A 76 25.48 12.20 -1.31
CA ALA A 76 24.08 11.88 -1.03
C ALA A 76 23.23 13.15 -1.20
N GLY A 77 22.14 13.07 -1.93
CA GLY A 77 21.25 14.21 -2.16
C GLY A 77 20.73 14.27 -3.60
N ASN A 78 20.09 15.41 -3.94
CA ASN A 78 19.53 15.62 -5.26
C ASN A 78 20.56 16.21 -6.23
N LEU A 79 20.55 15.74 -7.46
CA LEU A 79 21.35 16.26 -8.55
C LEU A 79 20.48 17.06 -9.49
N PHE A 80 20.89 18.29 -9.78
CA PHE A 80 20.16 19.19 -10.68
C PHE A 80 20.99 19.44 -11.94
N ASN A 81 20.29 19.60 -13.07
CA ASN A 81 20.93 20.01 -14.32
C ASN A 81 21.03 21.55 -14.41
N GLU A 82 21.57 22.06 -15.51
CA GLU A 82 21.75 23.49 -15.80
C GLU A 82 20.45 24.31 -15.85
N LYS A 83 19.31 23.62 -16.01
CA LYS A 83 17.97 24.24 -16.02
C LYS A 83 17.30 24.18 -14.64
N GLY A 84 17.97 23.61 -13.62
CA GLY A 84 17.41 23.41 -12.30
C GLY A 84 16.43 22.23 -12.21
N GLU A 85 16.40 21.34 -13.19
CA GLU A 85 15.59 20.13 -13.16
C GLU A 85 16.25 19.06 -12.28
N ASP A 86 15.47 18.47 -11.36
CA ASP A 86 15.94 17.41 -10.47
C ASP A 86 16.04 16.06 -11.20
N LEU A 87 17.26 15.59 -11.41
CA LEU A 87 17.58 14.32 -12.06
C LEU A 87 17.45 13.11 -11.13
N SER A 88 17.28 13.32 -9.83
CA SER A 88 17.13 12.26 -8.81
C SER A 88 15.70 11.77 -8.68
N THR A 89 14.71 12.61 -8.96
CA THR A 89 13.29 12.32 -8.75
C THR A 89 12.83 11.09 -9.53
N ALA A 90 13.09 11.01 -10.83
CA ALA A 90 12.60 9.90 -11.67
C ALA A 90 13.22 8.54 -11.26
N PRO A 91 14.55 8.41 -11.04
CA PRO A 91 15.13 7.18 -10.50
C PRO A 91 14.59 6.79 -9.13
N LEU A 92 14.44 7.74 -8.19
CA LEU A 92 13.87 7.46 -6.87
C LEU A 92 12.42 7.01 -6.97
N GLN A 93 11.62 7.64 -7.82
CA GLN A 93 10.24 7.22 -8.06
C GLN A 93 10.18 5.78 -8.58
N LYS A 94 11.03 5.43 -9.54
CA LYS A 94 11.06 4.09 -10.14
C LYS A 94 11.58 3.02 -9.20
N LEU A 95 12.66 3.28 -8.48
CA LEU A 95 13.42 2.25 -7.75
C LEU A 95 13.06 2.18 -6.26
N VAL A 96 12.50 3.24 -5.67
CA VAL A 96 12.18 3.30 -4.24
C VAL A 96 10.69 3.53 -4.03
N TYR A 97 10.18 4.70 -4.39
CA TYR A 97 8.81 5.10 -4.01
C TYR A 97 7.72 4.27 -4.70
N GLY A 98 7.88 3.91 -5.98
CA GLY A 98 6.93 3.05 -6.68
C GLY A 98 6.82 1.67 -6.03
N PRO A 99 7.92 0.91 -5.87
CA PRO A 99 7.90 -0.37 -5.16
C PRO A 99 7.39 -0.28 -3.72
N MET A 100 7.73 0.78 -2.96
CA MET A 100 7.19 1.01 -1.61
C MET A 100 5.67 1.20 -1.66
N ALA A 101 5.17 2.01 -2.57
CA ALA A 101 3.74 2.27 -2.74
C ALA A 101 2.96 0.98 -3.10
N GLU A 102 3.50 0.15 -4.01
CA GLU A 102 2.90 -1.14 -4.36
C GLU A 102 2.92 -2.12 -3.18
N ALA A 103 3.99 -2.15 -2.40
CA ALA A 103 4.06 -2.97 -1.19
C ALA A 103 3.02 -2.51 -0.14
N MET A 104 2.85 -1.20 0.06
CA MET A 104 1.83 -0.64 0.95
C MET A 104 0.42 -1.00 0.46
N TRP A 105 0.15 -0.84 -0.83
CA TRP A 105 -1.13 -1.21 -1.44
C TRP A 105 -1.44 -2.69 -1.24
N SER A 106 -0.47 -3.57 -1.54
CA SER A 106 -0.60 -5.01 -1.35
C SER A 106 -0.88 -5.39 0.11
N ARG A 107 -0.24 -4.72 1.08
CA ARG A 107 -0.51 -4.95 2.51
C ARG A 107 -1.95 -4.60 2.87
N MET A 108 -2.50 -3.48 2.37
CA MET A 108 -3.90 -3.11 2.57
C MET A 108 -4.84 -4.09 1.87
N GLU A 109 -4.52 -4.54 0.68
CA GLU A 109 -5.31 -5.52 -0.07
C GLU A 109 -5.43 -6.86 0.66
N ASN A 110 -4.35 -7.31 1.30
CA ASN A 110 -4.29 -8.55 2.07
C ASN A 110 -4.69 -8.39 3.55
N SER A 111 -5.08 -7.20 3.99
CA SER A 111 -5.58 -6.97 5.35
C SER A 111 -7.03 -7.41 5.51
N THR A 112 -7.55 -7.37 6.73
CA THR A 112 -8.97 -7.60 6.97
C THR A 112 -9.74 -6.29 6.81
N TRP A 113 -10.57 -6.22 5.78
CA TRP A 113 -11.40 -5.05 5.49
C TRP A 113 -12.86 -5.43 5.26
N ILE A 114 -13.76 -4.47 5.44
CA ILE A 114 -15.19 -4.58 5.13
C ILE A 114 -15.43 -3.79 3.84
N ALA A 115 -16.06 -4.42 2.85
CA ALA A 115 -16.41 -3.77 1.60
C ALA A 115 -17.62 -2.85 1.76
N ASP A 116 -17.61 -1.74 1.02
CA ASP A 116 -18.76 -0.84 0.87
C ASP A 116 -18.83 -0.39 -0.59
N GLY A 117 -19.79 -0.93 -1.31
CA GLY A 117 -19.98 -0.72 -2.74
C GLY A 117 -19.72 -1.95 -3.61
N ALA A 118 -19.93 -1.80 -4.90
CA ALA A 118 -19.89 -2.90 -5.85
C ALA A 118 -18.49 -3.54 -5.94
N LYS A 119 -18.43 -4.86 -5.89
CA LYS A 119 -17.17 -5.63 -6.06
C LYS A 119 -16.50 -5.37 -7.41
N THR A 120 -17.30 -5.02 -8.41
CA THR A 120 -16.84 -4.72 -9.78
C THR A 120 -16.54 -3.24 -10.00
N ALA A 121 -16.55 -2.41 -8.97
CA ALA A 121 -16.23 -0.99 -9.09
C ALA A 121 -14.81 -0.80 -9.66
N PRO A 122 -14.64 0.07 -10.67
CA PRO A 122 -13.35 0.27 -11.32
C PRO A 122 -12.33 0.95 -10.41
N LYS A 123 -12.78 1.64 -9.37
CA LYS A 123 -11.91 2.32 -8.40
C LYS A 123 -12.07 1.74 -7.01
N VAL A 124 -10.95 1.38 -6.40
CA VAL A 124 -10.87 0.91 -5.01
C VAL A 124 -10.21 1.99 -4.16
N ILE A 125 -10.76 2.23 -2.97
CA ILE A 125 -10.21 3.15 -1.97
C ILE A 125 -10.15 2.40 -0.64
N TYR A 126 -8.96 2.32 -0.05
CA TYR A 126 -8.78 1.80 1.31
C TYR A 126 -8.84 2.93 2.32
N LEU A 127 -9.41 2.65 3.48
CA LEU A 127 -9.37 3.59 4.59
C LEU A 127 -9.25 2.85 5.92
N PHE A 128 -8.36 3.33 6.78
CA PHE A 128 -8.36 2.96 8.19
C PHE A 128 -9.50 3.72 8.85
N SER A 129 -10.43 2.98 9.42
CA SER A 129 -11.70 3.52 9.94
C SER A 129 -11.97 3.02 11.35
N ASP A 130 -12.46 3.92 12.21
CA ASP A 130 -12.88 3.61 13.58
C ASP A 130 -14.38 3.85 13.72
N ALA A 131 -15.10 2.94 14.34
CA ALA A 131 -16.56 3.00 14.48
C ALA A 131 -17.05 4.21 15.29
N ASN A 132 -16.18 4.87 16.06
CA ASN A 132 -16.51 6.09 16.80
C ASN A 132 -16.02 7.38 16.13
N CYS A 133 -15.44 7.28 14.91
CA CYS A 133 -14.83 8.41 14.25
C CYS A 133 -15.84 9.24 13.45
N PRO A 134 -16.15 10.49 13.85
CA PRO A 134 -17.13 11.32 13.14
C PRO A 134 -16.65 11.73 11.74
N TYR A 135 -15.31 11.81 11.51
CA TYR A 135 -14.75 12.14 10.22
C TYR A 135 -14.74 10.93 9.27
N CYS A 136 -14.74 9.69 9.81
CA CYS A 136 -14.94 8.49 9.00
C CYS A 136 -16.37 8.46 8.47
N ASN A 137 -17.33 8.74 9.31
CA ASN A 137 -18.73 8.85 8.92
C ASN A 137 -18.96 9.98 7.91
N LEU A 138 -18.36 11.17 8.12
CA LEU A 138 -18.43 12.27 7.16
C LEU A 138 -17.87 11.86 5.78
N PHE A 139 -16.72 11.20 5.73
CA PHE A 139 -16.17 10.71 4.47
C PHE A 139 -17.08 9.65 3.82
N TRP A 140 -17.62 8.74 4.61
CA TRP A 140 -18.58 7.75 4.14
C TRP A 140 -19.80 8.41 3.47
N GLU A 141 -20.40 9.44 4.10
CA GLU A 141 -21.51 10.22 3.53
C GLU A 141 -21.11 10.92 2.22
N GLN A 142 -19.96 11.58 2.23
CA GLN A 142 -19.43 12.27 1.04
C GLN A 142 -19.24 11.31 -0.14
N ALA A 143 -18.82 10.06 0.09
CA ALA A 143 -18.55 9.06 -0.93
C ALA A 143 -19.82 8.44 -1.56
N ARG A 144 -20.99 8.58 -0.94
CA ARG A 144 -22.24 7.90 -1.36
C ARG A 144 -22.58 8.02 -2.84
N PRO A 145 -22.45 9.19 -3.51
CA PRO A 145 -22.80 9.30 -4.92
C PRO A 145 -21.99 8.32 -5.81
N TRP A 146 -20.70 8.15 -5.56
CA TRP A 146 -19.83 7.27 -6.34
C TRP A 146 -19.98 5.79 -5.96
N VAL A 147 -20.17 5.50 -4.69
CA VAL A 147 -20.38 4.12 -4.21
C VAL A 147 -21.73 3.59 -4.72
N LYS A 148 -22.81 4.38 -4.61
CA LYS A 148 -24.15 3.99 -5.08
C LYS A 148 -24.21 3.84 -6.61
N SER A 149 -23.42 4.61 -7.36
CA SER A 149 -23.35 4.48 -8.81
C SER A 149 -22.44 3.32 -9.28
N GLY A 150 -21.82 2.58 -8.36
CA GLY A 150 -20.93 1.46 -8.67
C GLY A 150 -19.55 1.88 -9.22
N LYS A 151 -19.18 3.16 -9.12
CA LYS A 151 -17.90 3.69 -9.61
C LYS A 151 -16.75 3.50 -8.63
N VAL A 152 -17.06 3.45 -7.33
CA VAL A 152 -16.07 3.32 -6.25
C VAL A 152 -16.50 2.22 -5.28
N GLN A 153 -15.54 1.39 -4.86
CA GLN A 153 -15.64 0.53 -3.69
C GLN A 153 -14.73 1.07 -2.59
N LEU A 154 -15.31 1.37 -1.42
CA LEU A 154 -14.53 1.61 -0.21
C LEU A 154 -14.21 0.27 0.46
N ARG A 155 -13.01 0.16 1.00
CA ARG A 155 -12.56 -0.99 1.80
C ARG A 155 -12.13 -0.48 3.17
N HIS A 156 -12.98 -0.70 4.15
CA HIS A 156 -12.79 -0.21 5.53
C HIS A 156 -11.92 -1.18 6.31
N ILE A 157 -10.67 -0.80 6.58
CA ILE A 157 -9.75 -1.49 7.48
C ILE A 157 -10.10 -1.00 8.89
N MET A 158 -10.87 -1.82 9.61
CA MET A 158 -11.37 -1.42 10.94
C MET A 158 -10.24 -1.43 11.97
N VAL A 159 -10.15 -0.34 12.72
CA VAL A 159 -9.20 -0.14 13.84
C VAL A 159 -9.93 0.39 15.08
N GLY A 160 -9.26 0.40 16.23
CA GLY A 160 -9.86 0.88 17.49
C GLY A 160 -8.95 1.89 18.18
N VAL A 161 -9.01 3.19 17.78
CA VAL A 161 -8.07 4.22 18.24
C VAL A 161 -8.72 5.45 18.89
N ILE A 162 -10.04 5.64 18.73
CA ILE A 162 -10.71 6.89 19.14
C ILE A 162 -11.22 6.85 20.59
N ARG A 163 -11.80 5.70 21.01
CA ARG A 163 -12.40 5.51 22.35
C ARG A 163 -12.08 4.13 22.88
N GLU A 164 -12.26 3.93 24.18
CA GLU A 164 -12.05 2.64 24.84
C GLU A 164 -12.87 1.50 24.23
N ASP A 165 -14.09 1.79 23.76
CA ASP A 165 -14.97 0.80 23.14
C ASP A 165 -14.78 0.64 21.62
N SER A 166 -13.86 1.39 21.00
CA SER A 166 -13.65 1.38 19.55
C SER A 166 -13.25 -0.01 19.03
N ALA A 167 -12.30 -0.67 19.67
CA ALA A 167 -11.86 -2.01 19.26
C ALA A 167 -13.01 -3.03 19.39
N ALA A 168 -13.80 -2.95 20.45
CA ALA A 168 -14.94 -3.83 20.67
C ALA A 168 -16.10 -3.58 19.68
N LYS A 169 -16.31 -2.33 19.24
CA LYS A 169 -17.24 -1.99 18.16
C LYS A 169 -16.76 -2.45 16.80
N ALA A 170 -15.46 -2.25 16.50
CA ALA A 170 -14.85 -2.77 15.29
C ALA A 170 -14.95 -4.32 15.22
N ALA A 171 -14.78 -4.99 16.37
CA ALA A 171 -15.00 -6.43 16.48
C ALA A 171 -16.43 -6.83 16.15
N SER A 172 -17.42 -6.07 16.63
CA SER A 172 -18.84 -6.33 16.32
C SER A 172 -19.13 -6.25 14.83
N LEU A 173 -18.54 -5.27 14.13
CA LEU A 173 -18.67 -5.15 12.67
C LEU A 173 -17.99 -6.29 11.92
N LEU A 174 -16.77 -6.66 12.33
CA LEU A 174 -15.99 -7.72 11.67
C LEU A 174 -16.55 -9.13 11.89
N ALA A 175 -17.23 -9.34 13.03
CA ALA A 175 -17.81 -10.63 13.40
C ALA A 175 -19.27 -10.80 12.98
N ASP A 176 -19.89 -9.76 12.41
CA ASP A 176 -21.29 -9.84 11.96
C ASP A 176 -21.41 -10.89 10.83
N ALA A 177 -22.57 -11.51 10.74
CA ALA A 177 -22.85 -12.46 9.64
C ALA A 177 -22.81 -11.79 8.27
N ASN A 178 -23.11 -10.48 8.22
CA ASN A 178 -23.06 -9.63 7.03
C ASN A 178 -22.33 -8.31 7.35
N PRO A 179 -20.99 -8.30 7.42
CA PRO A 179 -20.22 -7.14 7.85
C PRO A 179 -20.49 -5.88 7.02
N GLU A 180 -20.73 -6.04 5.71
CA GLU A 180 -21.05 -4.93 4.79
C GLU A 180 -22.37 -4.25 5.18
N VAL A 181 -23.40 -5.03 5.49
CA VAL A 181 -24.72 -4.50 5.92
C VAL A 181 -24.62 -3.87 7.30
N ALA A 182 -23.89 -4.49 8.23
CA ALA A 182 -23.67 -3.96 9.57
C ALA A 182 -22.95 -2.61 9.54
N LEU A 183 -21.87 -2.51 8.74
CA LEU A 183 -21.15 -1.25 8.54
C LEU A 183 -22.04 -0.19 7.92
N GLN A 184 -22.77 -0.51 6.84
CA GLN A 184 -23.68 0.44 6.19
C GLN A 184 -24.76 0.94 7.15
N THR A 185 -25.35 0.06 7.96
CA THR A 185 -26.35 0.42 8.96
C THR A 185 -25.78 1.37 10.02
N HIS A 186 -24.57 1.06 10.50
CA HIS A 186 -23.84 1.88 11.46
C HIS A 186 -23.54 3.28 10.91
N GLU A 187 -22.94 3.35 9.73
CA GLU A 187 -22.55 4.62 9.11
C GLU A 187 -23.77 5.46 8.70
N GLN A 188 -24.83 4.84 8.20
CA GLN A 188 -26.08 5.53 7.85
C GLN A 188 -26.78 6.14 9.07
N ALA A 189 -26.70 5.47 10.21
CA ALA A 189 -27.26 5.99 11.45
C ALA A 189 -26.41 7.10 12.07
N GLY A 190 -25.11 7.16 11.74
CA GLY A 190 -24.18 8.16 12.24
C GLY A 190 -24.21 8.27 13.78
N LYS A 191 -24.50 9.47 14.30
CA LYS A 191 -24.58 9.72 15.74
C LYS A 191 -25.71 8.95 16.45
N ALA A 192 -26.73 8.51 15.72
CA ALA A 192 -27.84 7.70 16.26
C ALA A 192 -27.57 6.18 16.18
N SER A 193 -26.37 5.79 15.79
CA SER A 193 -26.01 4.38 15.70
C SER A 193 -26.16 3.65 17.02
N THR A 194 -26.80 2.49 16.96
CA THR A 194 -27.00 1.57 18.09
C THR A 194 -25.98 0.44 18.14
N LEU A 195 -24.88 0.54 17.38
CA LEU A 195 -23.81 -0.44 17.37
C LEU A 195 -23.26 -0.66 18.78
N LYS A 196 -23.38 -1.88 19.27
CA LYS A 196 -22.91 -2.26 20.61
C LYS A 196 -21.47 -2.78 20.52
N ALA A 197 -20.69 -2.46 21.54
CA ALA A 197 -19.37 -3.05 21.74
C ALA A 197 -19.51 -4.54 22.11
N MET A 198 -18.72 -5.39 21.48
CA MET A 198 -18.67 -6.82 21.76
C MET A 198 -18.06 -7.07 23.15
N GLN A 199 -18.78 -7.81 24.01
CA GLN A 199 -18.34 -8.06 25.39
C GLN A 199 -17.13 -9.02 25.44
N ASN A 200 -17.15 -10.06 24.61
CA ASN A 200 -16.08 -11.05 24.53
C ASN A 200 -15.68 -11.19 23.04
N ILE A 201 -14.53 -10.68 22.69
CA ILE A 201 -14.04 -10.72 21.31
C ILE A 201 -13.44 -12.12 21.05
N PRO A 202 -13.93 -12.86 20.05
CA PRO A 202 -13.34 -14.14 19.65
C PRO A 202 -11.87 -13.96 19.24
N LYS A 203 -11.04 -14.98 19.50
CA LYS A 203 -9.59 -14.91 19.26
C LYS A 203 -9.24 -14.62 17.80
N ASP A 204 -9.98 -15.16 16.84
CA ASP A 204 -9.78 -14.93 15.42
C ASP A 204 -10.13 -13.48 15.01
N ILE A 205 -11.17 -12.88 15.61
CA ILE A 205 -11.53 -11.46 15.40
C ILE A 205 -10.49 -10.54 16.05
N GLN A 206 -10.03 -10.88 17.26
CA GLN A 206 -8.97 -10.13 17.92
C GLN A 206 -7.69 -10.13 17.06
N ALA A 207 -7.29 -11.28 16.53
CA ALA A 207 -6.12 -11.37 15.66
C ALA A 207 -6.24 -10.50 14.38
N LYS A 208 -7.44 -10.41 13.79
CA LYS A 208 -7.72 -9.52 12.65
C LYS A 208 -7.58 -8.04 13.03
N LEU A 209 -8.11 -7.64 14.18
CA LEU A 209 -7.97 -6.27 14.70
C LEU A 209 -6.51 -5.93 15.01
N ASP A 210 -5.79 -6.83 15.69
CA ASP A 210 -4.37 -6.64 16.02
C ASP A 210 -3.53 -6.49 14.74
N ALA A 211 -3.81 -7.29 13.71
CA ALA A 211 -3.15 -7.18 12.42
C ALA A 211 -3.44 -5.84 11.72
N ASN A 212 -4.68 -5.34 11.77
CA ASN A 212 -5.06 -4.05 11.22
C ASN A 212 -4.41 -2.90 12.00
N MET A 213 -4.39 -2.97 13.34
CA MET A 213 -3.71 -2.00 14.19
C MET A 213 -2.21 -1.95 13.90
N LYS A 214 -1.59 -3.14 13.81
CA LYS A 214 -0.17 -3.22 13.44
C LYS A 214 0.10 -2.66 12.05
N LEU A 215 -0.77 -2.91 11.08
CA LEU A 215 -0.63 -2.34 9.74
C LEU A 215 -0.69 -0.80 9.79
N MET A 216 -1.62 -0.23 10.56
CA MET A 216 -1.74 1.21 10.79
C MET A 216 -0.46 1.80 11.40
N GLU A 217 0.08 1.16 12.43
CA GLU A 217 1.33 1.56 13.11
C GLU A 217 2.53 1.48 12.17
N ASP A 218 2.71 0.35 11.47
CA ASP A 218 3.81 0.11 10.53
C ASP A 218 3.83 1.14 9.38
N MET A 219 2.65 1.66 9.00
CA MET A 219 2.50 2.72 8.00
C MET A 219 2.68 4.12 8.59
N GLY A 220 2.98 4.25 9.88
CA GLY A 220 3.17 5.54 10.57
C GLY A 220 1.89 6.36 10.71
N LEU A 221 0.72 5.73 10.70
CA LEU A 221 -0.57 6.40 10.76
C LEU A 221 -1.01 6.57 12.22
N SER A 222 -1.52 7.76 12.55
CA SER A 222 -1.94 8.11 13.92
C SER A 222 -3.38 8.60 14.03
N ALA A 223 -4.11 8.69 12.92
CA ALA A 223 -5.47 9.23 12.91
C ALA A 223 -6.37 8.52 11.89
N THR A 224 -7.69 8.60 12.11
CA THR A 224 -8.74 8.14 11.21
C THR A 224 -9.66 9.27 10.74
N PRO A 225 -10.18 9.22 9.51
CA PRO A 225 -9.80 8.26 8.49
C PRO A 225 -8.40 8.56 7.94
N SER A 226 -7.61 7.52 7.68
CA SER A 226 -6.44 7.59 6.80
C SER A 226 -6.80 6.87 5.51
N ILE A 227 -6.86 7.60 4.40
CA ILE A 227 -7.47 7.16 3.14
C ILE A 227 -6.37 7.00 2.09
N PHE A 228 -6.42 5.89 1.35
CA PHE A 228 -5.46 5.56 0.30
C PHE A 228 -6.18 5.23 -1.00
N TYR A 229 -5.71 5.82 -2.09
CA TYR A 229 -6.24 5.60 -3.43
C TYR A 229 -5.14 5.72 -4.48
N LYS A 230 -5.35 5.14 -5.65
CA LYS A 230 -4.49 5.37 -6.81
C LYS A 230 -5.08 6.49 -7.65
N ASP A 231 -4.25 7.47 -8.04
CA ASP A 231 -4.63 8.52 -8.98
C ASP A 231 -4.74 7.97 -10.42
N GLU A 232 -5.04 8.85 -11.38
CA GLU A 232 -5.19 8.46 -12.80
C GLU A 232 -3.88 7.92 -13.41
N ALA A 233 -2.74 8.32 -12.89
CA ALA A 233 -1.43 7.82 -13.29
C ALA A 233 -1.04 6.51 -12.58
N GLY A 234 -1.89 6.00 -11.66
CA GLY A 234 -1.64 4.80 -10.86
C GLY A 234 -0.76 5.04 -9.63
N HIS A 235 -0.40 6.27 -9.32
CA HIS A 235 0.42 6.57 -8.15
C HIS A 235 -0.44 6.52 -6.88
N LEU A 236 0.10 5.88 -5.84
CA LEU A 236 -0.52 5.84 -4.53
C LEU A 236 -0.58 7.25 -3.91
N GLN A 237 -1.76 7.65 -3.52
CA GLN A 237 -2.06 8.89 -2.82
C GLN A 237 -2.58 8.59 -1.43
N GLN A 238 -2.25 9.45 -0.47
CA GLN A 238 -2.74 9.40 0.90
C GLN A 238 -3.47 10.70 1.24
N GLN A 239 -4.61 10.56 1.90
CA GLN A 239 -5.37 11.67 2.48
C GLN A 239 -5.66 11.35 3.94
N GLN A 240 -5.27 12.23 4.86
CA GLN A 240 -5.61 12.14 6.27
C GLN A 240 -6.82 13.01 6.57
N GLY A 241 -7.77 12.46 7.33
CA GLY A 241 -9.04 13.11 7.62
C GLY A 241 -10.03 13.10 6.45
N ALA A 242 -11.25 13.54 6.68
CA ALA A 242 -12.24 13.70 5.63
C ALA A 242 -11.80 14.81 4.65
N PRO A 243 -11.78 14.54 3.34
CA PRO A 243 -11.31 15.49 2.34
C PRO A 243 -12.29 16.65 2.17
N GLY A 244 -11.76 17.83 1.85
CA GLY A 244 -12.57 18.93 1.31
C GLY A 244 -13.06 18.62 -0.12
N PRO A 245 -13.98 19.46 -0.68
CA PRO A 245 -14.64 19.17 -1.95
C PRO A 245 -13.69 18.94 -3.13
N GLU A 246 -12.62 19.71 -3.23
CA GLU A 246 -11.63 19.59 -4.30
C GLU A 246 -10.84 18.27 -4.22
N ALA A 247 -10.31 17.97 -3.02
CA ALA A 247 -9.58 16.72 -2.77
C ALA A 247 -10.48 15.50 -2.97
N LEU A 248 -11.76 15.59 -2.55
CA LEU A 248 -12.76 14.56 -2.77
C LEU A 248 -12.99 14.32 -4.27
N ALA A 249 -13.16 15.38 -5.06
CA ALA A 249 -13.37 15.26 -6.51
C ALA A 249 -12.15 14.62 -7.21
N LYS A 250 -10.94 15.02 -6.82
CA LYS A 250 -9.70 14.41 -7.32
C LYS A 250 -9.59 12.94 -6.96
N MET A 251 -9.93 12.59 -5.72
CA MET A 251 -9.89 11.21 -5.21
C MET A 251 -10.91 10.32 -5.91
N MET A 252 -12.15 10.77 -6.04
CA MET A 252 -13.28 9.98 -6.53
C MET A 252 -13.37 9.93 -8.05
N GLY A 253 -12.89 10.95 -8.73
CA GLY A 253 -13.11 11.14 -10.16
C GLY A 253 -14.53 11.67 -10.49
N PRO A 254 -14.93 11.69 -11.76
CA PRO A 254 -16.23 12.20 -12.18
C PRO A 254 -17.39 11.38 -11.60
N LYS A 255 -18.48 12.09 -11.23
CA LYS A 255 -19.72 11.49 -10.72
C LYS A 255 -20.47 10.70 -11.79
#